data_ad88b0fc99812fd9c242318f92ef8204
#
_entry.id   ad88b0fc99812fd9c242318f92ef8204
#
_cell.length_a   1.000
_cell.length_b   1.000
_cell.length_c   1.000
_cell.angle_alpha   90.00
_cell.angle_beta   90.00
_cell.angle_gamma   90.00
#
_symmetry.space_group_name_H-M   'P 1'
#
loop_
_entity.id
_entity.type
_entity.pdbx_description
1 polymer ?
#
loop_
_entity_poly.entity_id
_entity_poly.type
_entity_poly.pdbx_seq_one_letter_code
_entity_poly.pdbx_strand_id
1 'polypeptide(L)'
;LEFEVGFDIDKALVDVKQGVEEIKYQLPLEAEDPQIQEYSEASFPVMNISIVGGSSVRQKVFYARELKDMIEPIEQILEVRMTGAPEEVLEGVIDKAKMESYGVTLSDIYYSVSNNNLIIPGGKQDTGRGSFNIEVPSIIESAKDVYAIPVKVTKDAIVTLGDIATIKRTFKDFTSYARVNGEDAVTLEISLRESANAIDASNAIRDILYDFKKTLPSNLNIVVSN
;
A
#
# COMPACT_ATOMS: atom_id res chain seq x y z
N LEU A 1 -4.81 -14.53 21.50
CA LEU A 1 -4.65 -15.97 21.68
C LEU A 1 -3.17 -16.28 21.92
N GLU A 2 -2.85 -17.10 22.91
CA GLU A 2 -1.51 -17.62 23.19
C GLU A 2 -1.51 -19.12 22.92
N PHE A 3 -0.48 -19.61 22.26
CA PHE A 3 -0.30 -21.02 21.95
C PHE A 3 0.91 -21.58 22.71
N GLU A 4 0.89 -22.84 23.04
CA GLU A 4 2.01 -23.51 23.72
C GLU A 4 3.21 -23.66 22.78
N VAL A 5 4.41 -23.67 23.37
CA VAL A 5 5.66 -23.87 22.62
C VAL A 5 5.65 -25.23 21.92
N GLY A 6 5.88 -25.21 20.61
CA GLY A 6 5.87 -26.42 19.76
C GLY A 6 4.53 -26.70 19.07
N PHE A 7 3.55 -25.79 19.18
CA PHE A 7 2.33 -25.87 18.37
C PHE A 7 2.65 -25.50 16.91
N ASP A 8 1.93 -26.13 15.97
CA ASP A 8 2.04 -25.83 14.54
C ASP A 8 1.40 -24.46 14.27
N ILE A 9 2.24 -23.44 14.07
CA ILE A 9 1.83 -22.05 13.91
C ILE A 9 0.97 -21.87 12.67
N ASP A 10 1.34 -22.51 11.55
CA ASP A 10 0.59 -22.39 10.30
C ASP A 10 -0.82 -22.95 10.45
N LYS A 11 -0.95 -24.09 11.12
CA LYS A 11 -2.25 -24.69 11.41
C LYS A 11 -3.07 -23.81 12.35
N ALA A 12 -2.46 -23.28 13.42
CA ALA A 12 -3.13 -22.36 14.34
C ALA A 12 -3.68 -21.12 13.62
N LEU A 13 -2.88 -20.54 12.74
CA LEU A 13 -3.28 -19.37 11.96
C LEU A 13 -4.48 -19.67 11.05
N VAL A 14 -4.49 -20.84 10.40
CA VAL A 14 -5.61 -21.29 9.56
C VAL A 14 -6.86 -21.49 10.42
N ASP A 15 -6.76 -22.19 11.55
CA ASP A 15 -7.88 -22.47 12.45
C ASP A 15 -8.49 -21.17 13.02
N VAL A 16 -7.64 -20.20 13.40
CA VAL A 16 -8.11 -18.87 13.86
C VAL A 16 -8.78 -18.08 12.74
N LYS A 17 -8.21 -18.06 11.53
CA LYS A 17 -8.83 -17.40 10.37
C LYS A 17 -10.19 -18.01 10.06
N GLN A 18 -10.30 -19.32 10.05
CA GLN A 18 -11.55 -20.01 9.82
C GLN A 18 -12.59 -19.66 10.89
N GLY A 19 -12.23 -19.70 12.18
CA GLY A 19 -13.14 -19.34 13.27
C GLY A 19 -13.63 -17.90 13.21
N VAL A 20 -12.77 -16.96 12.79
CA VAL A 20 -13.18 -15.56 12.62
C VAL A 20 -14.10 -15.39 11.41
N GLU A 21 -13.81 -16.03 10.28
CA GLU A 21 -14.69 -16.00 9.10
C GLU A 21 -16.08 -16.59 9.39
N GLU A 22 -16.18 -17.65 10.21
CA GLU A 22 -17.45 -18.27 10.58
C GLU A 22 -18.37 -17.34 11.40
N ILE A 23 -17.81 -16.36 12.12
CA ILE A 23 -18.59 -15.43 12.94
C ILE A 23 -18.68 -14.01 12.33
N LYS A 24 -17.98 -13.75 11.23
CA LYS A 24 -17.91 -12.42 10.59
C LYS A 24 -19.28 -11.85 10.26
N TYR A 25 -20.23 -12.70 9.84
CA TYR A 25 -21.60 -12.28 9.51
C TYR A 25 -22.42 -11.82 10.75
N GLN A 26 -21.93 -12.08 11.97
CA GLN A 26 -22.58 -11.63 13.20
C GLN A 26 -22.12 -10.24 13.63
N LEU A 27 -21.10 -9.69 13.00
CA LEU A 27 -20.61 -8.35 13.26
C LEU A 27 -21.59 -7.29 12.75
N PRO A 28 -21.72 -6.14 13.41
CA PRO A 28 -22.47 -5.00 12.89
C PRO A 28 -21.95 -4.57 11.52
N LEU A 29 -22.83 -4.02 10.67
CA LEU A 29 -22.47 -3.56 9.32
C LEU A 29 -21.41 -2.44 9.31
N GLU A 30 -21.29 -1.71 10.41
CA GLU A 30 -20.32 -0.63 10.61
C GLU A 30 -18.99 -1.12 11.18
N ALA A 31 -18.87 -2.40 11.51
CA ALA A 31 -17.62 -2.96 12.03
C ALA A 31 -16.60 -3.12 10.89
N GLU A 32 -15.36 -2.71 11.17
CA GLU A 32 -14.25 -2.98 10.27
C GLU A 32 -13.97 -4.50 10.21
N ASP A 33 -13.47 -4.96 9.07
CA ASP A 33 -13.08 -6.36 8.89
C ASP A 33 -12.02 -6.76 9.90
N PRO A 34 -12.21 -7.87 10.65
CA PRO A 34 -11.21 -8.35 11.60
C PRO A 34 -9.90 -8.67 10.92
N GLN A 35 -8.80 -8.09 11.43
CA GLN A 35 -7.45 -8.39 10.95
C GLN A 35 -6.79 -9.39 11.91
N ILE A 36 -6.32 -10.50 11.35
CA ILE A 36 -5.62 -11.54 12.11
C ILE A 36 -4.15 -11.42 11.75
N GLN A 37 -3.34 -11.09 12.76
CA GLN A 37 -1.89 -10.98 12.62
C GLN A 37 -1.21 -11.96 13.57
N GLU A 38 -0.17 -12.60 13.06
CA GLU A 38 0.73 -13.39 13.87
C GLU A 38 1.73 -12.47 14.57
N TYR A 39 1.93 -12.68 15.87
CA TYR A 39 2.98 -12.04 16.65
C TYR A 39 3.96 -13.12 17.11
N SER A 40 5.15 -13.13 16.54
CA SER A 40 6.26 -13.96 16.96
C SER A 40 7.46 -13.07 17.31
N GLU A 41 8.47 -13.62 17.97
CA GLU A 41 9.74 -12.91 18.20
C GLU A 41 10.41 -12.48 16.89
N ALA A 42 10.21 -13.27 15.82
CA ALA A 42 10.68 -12.93 14.47
C ALA A 42 10.00 -11.68 13.89
N SER A 43 8.83 -11.27 14.40
CA SER A 43 8.13 -10.06 13.95
C SER A 43 8.78 -8.76 14.43
N PHE A 44 9.68 -8.83 15.43
CA PHE A 44 10.40 -7.64 15.87
C PHE A 44 11.50 -7.25 14.88
N PRO A 45 11.59 -5.95 14.53
CA PRO A 45 12.63 -5.49 13.62
C PRO A 45 14.02 -5.64 14.26
N VAL A 46 14.92 -6.27 13.52
CA VAL A 46 16.34 -6.42 13.93
C VAL A 46 17.19 -5.25 13.44
N MET A 47 16.70 -4.50 12.46
CA MET A 47 17.38 -3.34 11.90
C MET A 47 16.37 -2.31 11.44
N ASN A 48 16.65 -1.04 11.74
CA ASN A 48 15.89 0.10 11.27
C ASN A 48 16.77 0.95 10.35
N ILE A 49 16.28 1.26 9.15
CA ILE A 49 16.95 2.11 8.19
C ILE A 49 16.11 3.33 7.95
N SER A 50 16.57 4.49 8.38
CA SER A 50 15.84 5.74 8.31
C SER A 50 16.42 6.66 7.23
N ILE A 51 15.59 7.17 6.35
CA ILE A 51 15.93 8.20 5.37
C ILE A 51 15.53 9.55 5.96
N VAL A 52 16.51 10.41 6.17
CA VAL A 52 16.36 11.74 6.77
C VAL A 52 16.79 12.84 5.81
N GLY A 53 16.44 14.10 6.13
CA GLY A 53 16.75 15.24 5.29
C GLY A 53 15.76 15.43 4.13
N GLY A 54 16.22 16.10 3.08
CA GLY A 54 15.42 16.39 1.89
C GLY A 54 14.38 17.48 2.09
N SER A 55 13.84 17.99 0.98
CA SER A 55 12.87 19.08 0.98
C SER A 55 11.41 18.59 1.02
N SER A 56 11.16 17.31 0.80
CA SER A 56 9.79 16.77 0.76
C SER A 56 9.70 15.32 1.26
N VAL A 57 8.57 15.00 1.87
CA VAL A 57 8.22 13.63 2.28
C VAL A 57 8.18 12.71 1.06
N ARG A 58 7.67 13.18 -0.08
CA ARG A 58 7.59 12.40 -1.32
C ARG A 58 8.96 11.90 -1.77
N GLN A 59 10.00 12.74 -1.67
CA GLN A 59 11.37 12.34 -2.00
C GLN A 59 11.86 11.22 -1.09
N LYS A 60 11.64 11.34 0.23
CA LYS A 60 12.01 10.30 1.19
C LYS A 60 11.26 8.99 0.93
N VAL A 61 9.95 9.06 0.70
CA VAL A 61 9.11 7.88 0.39
C VAL A 61 9.56 7.19 -0.89
N PHE A 62 9.90 7.96 -1.94
CA PHE A 62 10.40 7.41 -3.20
C PHE A 62 11.66 6.56 -2.99
N TYR A 63 12.68 7.12 -2.34
CA TYR A 63 13.93 6.39 -2.08
C TYR A 63 13.76 5.28 -1.06
N ALA A 64 12.84 5.41 -0.10
CA ALA A 64 12.52 4.34 0.85
C ALA A 64 11.88 3.14 0.16
N ARG A 65 10.98 3.36 -0.80
CA ARG A 65 10.40 2.28 -1.63
C ARG A 65 11.46 1.59 -2.48
N GLU A 66 12.28 2.36 -3.16
CA GLU A 66 13.36 1.82 -3.98
C GLU A 66 14.33 0.96 -3.13
N LEU A 67 14.70 1.43 -1.95
CA LEU A 67 15.52 0.67 -1.02
C LEU A 67 14.80 -0.59 -0.49
N LYS A 68 13.50 -0.48 -0.16
CA LYS A 68 12.67 -1.60 0.24
C LYS A 68 12.68 -2.69 -0.83
N ASP A 69 12.42 -2.33 -2.09
CA ASP A 69 12.36 -3.26 -3.21
C ASP A 69 13.69 -3.98 -3.46
N MET A 70 14.82 -3.36 -3.07
CA MET A 70 16.15 -3.99 -3.13
C MET A 70 16.43 -4.92 -1.94
N ILE A 71 15.87 -4.66 -0.77
CA ILE A 71 16.11 -5.44 0.46
C ILE A 71 15.13 -6.62 0.56
N GLU A 72 13.88 -6.45 0.19
CA GLU A 72 12.81 -7.44 0.36
C GLU A 72 13.09 -8.81 -0.32
N PRO A 73 13.79 -8.89 -1.48
CA PRO A 73 14.12 -10.16 -2.11
C PRO A 73 15.20 -10.98 -1.38
N ILE A 74 15.86 -10.46 -0.34
CA ILE A 74 16.86 -11.20 0.42
C ILE A 74 16.19 -12.38 1.14
N GLU A 75 16.68 -13.59 0.95
CA GLU A 75 16.06 -14.84 1.46
C GLU A 75 15.83 -14.83 2.97
N GLN A 76 16.72 -14.20 3.74
CA GLN A 76 16.67 -14.10 5.18
C GLN A 76 15.60 -13.14 5.70
N ILE A 77 15.09 -12.25 4.85
CA ILE A 77 14.12 -11.24 5.23
C ILE A 77 12.72 -11.84 5.29
N LEU A 78 12.01 -11.57 6.38
CA LEU A 78 10.60 -11.89 6.54
C LEU A 78 9.73 -10.79 5.95
N GLU A 79 9.97 -9.56 6.40
CA GLU A 79 9.19 -8.37 6.03
C GLU A 79 10.04 -7.11 6.11
N VAL A 80 9.77 -6.15 5.24
CA VAL A 80 10.27 -4.78 5.32
C VAL A 80 9.08 -3.84 5.45
N ARG A 81 8.83 -3.34 6.67
CA ARG A 81 7.73 -2.41 6.95
C ARG A 81 8.22 -0.96 6.84
N MET A 82 7.40 -0.12 6.26
CA MET A 82 7.69 1.31 6.13
C MET A 82 6.87 2.13 7.12
N THR A 83 7.54 2.91 7.98
CA THR A 83 6.93 3.78 8.99
C THR A 83 7.27 5.24 8.72
N GLY A 84 6.35 6.16 9.04
CA GLY A 84 6.51 7.60 8.75
C GLY A 84 6.30 7.95 7.27
N ALA A 85 5.78 7.03 6.47
CA ALA A 85 5.42 7.23 5.08
C ALA A 85 3.89 7.36 4.95
N PRO A 86 3.36 8.54 4.66
CA PRO A 86 1.94 8.68 4.40
C PRO A 86 1.56 8.02 3.08
N GLU A 87 0.35 7.46 3.03
CA GLU A 87 -0.20 6.88 1.81
C GLU A 87 -0.43 7.96 0.76
N GLU A 88 0.10 7.74 -0.44
CA GLU A 88 -0.11 8.65 -1.56
C GLU A 88 -1.48 8.36 -2.19
N VAL A 89 -2.28 9.42 -2.37
CA VAL A 89 -3.64 9.33 -2.88
C VAL A 89 -3.89 10.36 -3.97
N LEU A 90 -4.89 10.08 -4.80
CA LEU A 90 -5.46 11.05 -5.73
C LEU A 90 -6.67 11.69 -5.04
N GLU A 91 -6.55 12.97 -4.68
CA GLU A 91 -7.62 13.77 -4.10
C GLU A 91 -8.39 14.46 -5.23
N GLY A 92 -9.70 14.23 -5.29
CA GLY A 92 -10.60 14.91 -6.19
C GLY A 92 -11.34 16.05 -5.46
N VAL A 93 -10.98 17.29 -5.75
CA VAL A 93 -11.70 18.46 -5.22
C VAL A 93 -12.82 18.82 -6.18
N ILE A 94 -14.07 18.58 -5.74
CA ILE A 94 -15.26 18.78 -6.55
C ILE A 94 -15.65 20.26 -6.56
N ASP A 95 -15.89 20.81 -7.77
CA ASP A 95 -16.47 22.14 -7.96
C ASP A 95 -18.01 22.03 -7.89
N LYS A 96 -18.58 22.54 -6.81
CA LYS A 96 -20.02 22.47 -6.55
C LYS A 96 -20.84 23.18 -7.64
N ALA A 97 -20.38 24.32 -8.15
CA ALA A 97 -21.11 25.06 -9.18
C ALA A 97 -21.14 24.29 -10.50
N LYS A 98 -20.04 23.67 -10.89
CA LYS A 98 -19.99 22.80 -12.08
C LYS A 98 -20.85 21.54 -11.87
N MET A 99 -20.77 20.91 -10.71
CA MET A 99 -21.59 19.74 -10.39
C MET A 99 -23.10 20.07 -10.55
N GLU A 100 -23.55 21.19 -10.01
CA GLU A 100 -24.93 21.65 -10.13
C GLU A 100 -25.31 22.01 -11.60
N SER A 101 -24.40 22.64 -12.34
CA SER A 101 -24.67 23.04 -13.74
C SER A 101 -24.83 21.84 -14.67
N TYR A 102 -24.10 20.76 -14.43
CA TYR A 102 -24.23 19.48 -15.15
C TYR A 102 -25.33 18.56 -14.57
N GLY A 103 -25.97 18.98 -13.49
CA GLY A 103 -26.99 18.18 -12.79
C GLY A 103 -26.46 16.85 -12.26
N VAL A 104 -25.18 16.82 -11.85
CA VAL A 104 -24.52 15.65 -11.26
C VAL A 104 -24.74 15.67 -9.75
N THR A 105 -25.01 14.49 -9.17
CA THR A 105 -25.17 14.32 -7.72
C THR A 105 -23.93 13.66 -7.11
N LEU A 106 -23.75 13.75 -5.79
CA LEU A 106 -22.67 13.05 -5.08
C LEU A 106 -22.80 11.54 -5.25
N SER A 107 -24.02 11.02 -5.29
CA SER A 107 -24.28 9.59 -5.53
C SER A 107 -23.78 9.15 -6.90
N ASP A 108 -23.99 9.98 -7.95
CA ASP A 108 -23.49 9.67 -9.28
C ASP A 108 -21.97 9.56 -9.30
N ILE A 109 -21.29 10.47 -8.60
CA ILE A 109 -19.82 10.45 -8.46
C ILE A 109 -19.37 9.18 -7.72
N TYR A 110 -20.00 8.87 -6.58
CA TYR A 110 -19.66 7.70 -5.79
C TYR A 110 -19.79 6.40 -6.59
N TYR A 111 -20.93 6.20 -7.26
CA TYR A 111 -21.15 5.02 -8.07
C TYR A 111 -20.18 4.92 -9.25
N SER A 112 -19.89 6.04 -9.89
CA SER A 112 -18.95 6.05 -11.02
C SER A 112 -17.53 5.70 -10.59
N VAL A 113 -17.04 6.29 -9.50
CA VAL A 113 -15.69 5.99 -8.99
C VAL A 113 -15.61 4.53 -8.51
N SER A 114 -16.61 4.06 -7.72
CA SER A 114 -16.63 2.69 -7.22
C SER A 114 -16.67 1.66 -8.33
N ASN A 115 -17.48 1.86 -9.37
CA ASN A 115 -17.62 0.92 -10.48
C ASN A 115 -16.41 0.93 -11.43
N ASN A 116 -15.70 2.04 -11.55
CA ASN A 116 -14.51 2.13 -12.41
C ASN A 116 -13.21 1.75 -11.72
N ASN A 117 -13.22 1.48 -10.41
CA ASN A 117 -12.06 1.02 -9.65
C ASN A 117 -12.13 -0.48 -9.29
N LEU A 118 -12.92 -1.26 -10.01
CA LEU A 118 -13.07 -2.69 -9.80
C LEU A 118 -12.30 -3.47 -10.87
N ILE A 119 -11.50 -4.44 -10.42
CA ILE A 119 -10.97 -5.49 -11.30
C ILE A 119 -12.15 -6.42 -11.62
N ILE A 120 -12.64 -6.36 -12.84
CA ILE A 120 -13.69 -7.27 -13.29
C ILE A 120 -13.00 -8.52 -13.85
N PRO A 121 -13.11 -9.69 -13.20
CA PRO A 121 -12.61 -10.93 -13.78
C PRO A 121 -13.40 -11.21 -15.07
N GLY A 122 -12.73 -11.08 -16.21
CA GLY A 122 -13.33 -11.29 -17.53
C GLY A 122 -13.70 -12.75 -17.85
N GLY A 123 -13.56 -13.65 -16.85
CA GLY A 123 -13.83 -15.07 -17.00
C GLY A 123 -12.64 -15.86 -17.57
N LYS A 124 -12.89 -17.14 -17.84
CA LYS A 124 -11.93 -18.05 -18.49
C LYS A 124 -12.33 -18.27 -19.93
N GLN A 125 -11.41 -18.04 -20.85
CA GLN A 125 -11.59 -18.47 -22.22
C GLN A 125 -10.83 -19.78 -22.45
N ASP A 126 -11.57 -20.84 -22.77
CA ASP A 126 -10.99 -22.11 -23.19
C ASP A 126 -10.85 -22.11 -24.72
N THR A 127 -9.62 -22.23 -25.20
CA THR A 127 -9.31 -22.25 -26.63
C THR A 127 -9.15 -23.67 -27.17
N GLY A 128 -9.48 -24.70 -26.37
CA GLY A 128 -9.29 -26.12 -26.72
C GLY A 128 -7.82 -26.58 -26.71
N ARG A 129 -6.87 -25.66 -26.47
CA ARG A 129 -5.42 -25.92 -26.30
C ARG A 129 -4.87 -25.37 -24.98
N GLY A 130 -5.72 -24.69 -24.19
CA GLY A 130 -5.39 -24.11 -22.91
C GLY A 130 -6.47 -23.15 -22.43
N SER A 131 -6.60 -23.02 -21.12
CA SER A 131 -7.52 -22.08 -20.49
C SER A 131 -6.72 -20.85 -20.05
N PHE A 132 -7.13 -19.67 -20.52
CA PHE A 132 -6.53 -18.39 -20.16
C PHE A 132 -7.53 -17.59 -19.32
N ASN A 133 -7.04 -17.00 -18.22
CA ASN A 133 -7.81 -16.01 -17.48
C ASN A 133 -7.80 -14.71 -18.28
N ILE A 134 -8.98 -14.19 -18.58
CA ILE A 134 -9.13 -12.85 -19.15
C ILE A 134 -9.37 -11.90 -17.97
N GLU A 135 -8.41 -11.05 -17.69
CA GLU A 135 -8.58 -9.93 -16.77
C GLU A 135 -8.82 -8.67 -17.60
N VAL A 136 -9.91 -7.98 -17.31
CA VAL A 136 -10.14 -6.64 -17.87
C VAL A 136 -9.56 -5.66 -16.87
N PRO A 137 -8.42 -5.02 -17.16
CA PRO A 137 -7.85 -4.04 -16.26
C PRO A 137 -8.76 -2.81 -16.25
N SER A 138 -9.43 -2.58 -15.13
CA SER A 138 -10.12 -1.31 -14.84
C SER A 138 -9.42 -0.57 -13.68
N ILE A 139 -8.10 -0.76 -13.57
CA ILE A 139 -7.31 -0.13 -12.54
C ILE A 139 -6.97 1.30 -12.97
N ILE A 140 -7.22 2.24 -12.09
CA ILE A 140 -6.78 3.62 -12.22
C ILE A 140 -5.27 3.65 -11.99
N GLU A 141 -4.49 3.74 -13.06
CA GLU A 141 -3.02 3.78 -13.02
C GLU A 141 -2.48 5.21 -12.99
N SER A 142 -3.24 6.14 -13.52
CA SER A 142 -2.81 7.53 -13.66
C SER A 142 -3.89 8.55 -13.32
N ALA A 143 -3.48 9.79 -13.04
CA ALA A 143 -4.43 10.88 -12.85
C ALA A 143 -5.30 11.12 -14.10
N LYS A 144 -4.80 10.80 -15.31
CA LYS A 144 -5.55 10.94 -16.55
C LYS A 144 -6.75 9.99 -16.59
N ASP A 145 -6.60 8.78 -16.06
CA ASP A 145 -7.67 7.78 -16.02
C ASP A 145 -8.79 8.28 -15.09
N VAL A 146 -8.44 8.91 -13.98
CA VAL A 146 -9.41 9.52 -13.07
C VAL A 146 -10.18 10.66 -13.72
N TYR A 147 -9.50 11.52 -14.48
CA TYR A 147 -10.18 12.60 -15.22
C TYR A 147 -11.17 12.06 -16.26
N ALA A 148 -10.88 10.92 -16.86
CA ALA A 148 -11.70 10.31 -17.90
C ALA A 148 -12.92 9.51 -17.37
N ILE A 149 -13.06 9.32 -16.06
CA ILE A 149 -14.18 8.57 -15.47
C ILE A 149 -15.51 9.24 -15.82
N PRO A 150 -16.42 8.57 -16.53
CA PRO A 150 -17.74 9.13 -16.85
C PRO A 150 -18.62 9.13 -15.60
N VAL A 151 -19.06 10.32 -15.19
CA VAL A 151 -19.92 10.51 -14.01
C VAL A 151 -21.39 10.52 -14.41
N LYS A 152 -21.69 11.11 -15.58
CA LYS A 152 -23.06 11.18 -16.09
C LYS A 152 -23.09 11.10 -17.61
N VAL A 153 -23.97 10.29 -18.13
CA VAL A 153 -24.21 10.17 -19.57
C VAL A 153 -25.59 10.78 -19.86
N THR A 154 -25.60 11.80 -20.67
CA THR A 154 -26.83 12.42 -21.20
C THR A 154 -26.99 12.10 -22.68
N LYS A 155 -28.13 12.44 -23.29
CA LYS A 155 -28.35 12.20 -24.72
C LYS A 155 -27.35 12.92 -25.62
N ASP A 156 -26.87 14.07 -25.16
CA ASP A 156 -26.06 15.00 -25.97
C ASP A 156 -24.59 15.07 -25.54
N ALA A 157 -24.24 14.56 -24.33
CA ALA A 157 -22.88 14.67 -23.80
C ALA A 157 -22.59 13.62 -22.72
N ILE A 158 -21.30 13.30 -22.57
CA ILE A 158 -20.76 12.53 -21.45
C ILE A 158 -20.03 13.53 -20.54
N VAL A 159 -20.48 13.62 -19.28
CA VAL A 159 -19.82 14.41 -18.24
C VAL A 159 -18.82 13.52 -17.52
N THR A 160 -17.57 13.91 -17.52
CA THR A 160 -16.49 13.19 -16.86
C THR A 160 -16.15 13.79 -15.49
N LEU A 161 -15.41 13.08 -14.67
CA LEU A 161 -14.93 13.60 -13.38
C LEU A 161 -14.04 14.84 -13.59
N GLY A 162 -13.28 14.89 -14.69
CA GLY A 162 -12.45 16.04 -15.05
C GLY A 162 -13.23 17.32 -15.34
N ASP A 163 -14.50 17.22 -15.75
CA ASP A 163 -15.34 18.39 -16.01
C ASP A 163 -15.80 19.08 -14.72
N ILE A 164 -15.93 18.30 -13.62
CA ILE A 164 -16.52 18.76 -12.35
C ILE A 164 -15.53 18.78 -11.19
N ALA A 165 -14.34 18.20 -11.33
CA ALA A 165 -13.35 18.09 -10.25
C ALA A 165 -11.94 18.46 -10.71
N THR A 166 -11.14 18.91 -9.75
CA THR A 166 -9.69 19.07 -9.92
C THR A 166 -9.00 17.93 -9.18
N ILE A 167 -8.24 17.10 -9.91
CA ILE A 167 -7.52 15.97 -9.33
C ILE A 167 -6.12 16.42 -8.93
N LYS A 168 -5.76 16.15 -7.68
CA LYS A 168 -4.43 16.45 -7.13
C LYS A 168 -3.82 15.17 -6.57
N ARG A 169 -2.54 14.95 -6.85
CA ARG A 169 -1.77 13.92 -6.19
C ARG A 169 -1.26 14.47 -4.86
N THR A 170 -1.74 13.90 -3.76
CA THR A 170 -1.44 14.33 -2.40
C THR A 170 -1.18 13.13 -1.50
N PHE A 171 -1.08 13.35 -0.22
CA PHE A 171 -0.95 12.30 0.78
C PHE A 171 -2.16 12.32 1.71
N LYS A 172 -2.56 11.15 2.20
CA LYS A 172 -3.46 11.06 3.35
C LYS A 172 -2.82 11.69 4.58
N ASP A 173 -3.64 12.00 5.57
CA ASP A 173 -3.16 12.39 6.88
C ASP A 173 -2.22 11.31 7.44
N PHE A 174 -1.17 11.77 8.13
CA PHE A 174 -0.21 10.87 8.72
C PHE A 174 -0.84 10.02 9.80
N THR A 175 -0.78 8.71 9.66
CA THR A 175 -1.17 7.74 10.69
C THR A 175 -0.02 7.38 11.61
N SER A 176 1.22 7.59 11.16
CA SER A 176 2.44 7.33 11.92
C SER A 176 3.52 8.37 11.59
N TYR A 177 4.37 8.65 12.56
CA TYR A 177 5.49 9.58 12.42
C TYR A 177 6.78 8.87 12.83
N ALA A 178 7.79 8.93 11.98
CA ALA A 178 9.14 8.53 12.32
C ALA A 178 10.05 9.77 12.42
N ARG A 179 10.87 9.83 13.45
CA ARG A 179 11.84 10.92 13.65
C ARG A 179 13.16 10.36 14.11
N VAL A 180 14.22 10.90 13.54
CA VAL A 180 15.60 10.60 13.94
C VAL A 180 16.30 11.90 14.29
N ASN A 181 16.81 11.99 15.53
CA ASN A 181 17.43 13.20 16.05
C ASN A 181 16.56 14.48 15.91
N GLY A 182 15.23 14.32 15.99
CA GLY A 182 14.28 15.42 15.86
C GLY A 182 13.89 15.78 14.42
N GLU A 183 14.52 15.20 13.41
CA GLU A 183 14.15 15.37 12.01
C GLU A 183 13.12 14.32 11.56
N ASP A 184 12.16 14.73 10.76
CA ASP A 184 11.17 13.81 10.18
C ASP A 184 11.86 12.83 9.22
N ALA A 185 11.61 11.55 9.43
CA ALA A 185 12.20 10.44 8.69
C ALA A 185 11.13 9.55 8.05
N VAL A 186 11.56 8.79 7.06
CA VAL A 186 10.86 7.57 6.62
C VAL A 186 11.74 6.39 6.99
N THR A 187 11.22 5.47 7.79
CA THR A 187 11.99 4.36 8.36
C THR A 187 11.52 3.03 7.76
N LEU A 188 12.47 2.23 7.35
CA LEU A 188 12.29 0.83 6.99
C LEU A 188 12.62 -0.02 8.22
N GLU A 189 11.65 -0.75 8.74
CA GLU A 189 11.76 -1.71 9.83
C GLU A 189 11.90 -3.09 9.22
N ILE A 190 13.04 -3.75 9.47
CA ILE A 190 13.39 -5.01 8.82
C ILE A 190 13.31 -6.14 9.84
N SER A 191 12.44 -7.11 9.57
CA SER A 191 12.28 -8.33 10.36
C SER A 191 12.85 -9.53 9.61
N LEU A 192 13.46 -10.47 10.33
CA LEU A 192 14.06 -11.66 9.77
C LEU A 192 13.16 -12.88 9.93
N ARG A 193 13.34 -13.87 9.07
CA ARG A 193 12.71 -15.18 9.23
C ARG A 193 13.28 -15.87 10.48
N GLU A 194 12.48 -16.69 11.14
CA GLU A 194 12.80 -17.33 12.42
C GLU A 194 14.12 -18.14 12.40
N SER A 195 14.45 -18.75 11.27
CA SER A 195 15.68 -19.54 11.10
C SER A 195 16.83 -18.77 10.44
N ALA A 196 16.68 -17.47 10.21
CA ALA A 196 17.65 -16.68 9.46
C ALA A 196 18.88 -16.32 10.30
N ASN A 197 20.04 -16.32 9.65
CA ASN A 197 21.27 -15.81 10.28
C ASN A 197 21.27 -14.26 10.20
N ALA A 198 21.12 -13.62 11.35
CA ALA A 198 21.08 -12.17 11.46
C ALA A 198 22.39 -11.47 10.98
N ILE A 199 23.55 -12.15 11.11
CA ILE A 199 24.82 -11.59 10.66
C ILE A 199 24.88 -11.56 9.13
N ASP A 200 24.48 -12.66 8.48
CA ASP A 200 24.48 -12.76 7.02
C ASP A 200 23.47 -11.79 6.41
N ALA A 201 22.26 -11.71 6.99
CA ALA A 201 21.27 -10.71 6.59
C ALA A 201 21.79 -9.27 6.73
N SER A 202 22.40 -8.95 7.87
CA SER A 202 22.97 -7.63 8.12
C SER A 202 24.07 -7.28 7.13
N ASN A 203 24.94 -8.23 6.77
CA ASN A 203 25.99 -8.01 5.77
C ASN A 203 25.40 -7.77 4.38
N ALA A 204 24.44 -8.59 3.94
CA ALA A 204 23.77 -8.39 2.67
C ALA A 204 23.05 -7.04 2.58
N ILE A 205 22.37 -6.61 3.65
CA ILE A 205 21.73 -5.30 3.71
C ILE A 205 22.78 -4.18 3.63
N ARG A 206 23.92 -4.30 4.32
CA ARG A 206 24.99 -3.29 4.29
C ARG A 206 25.61 -3.13 2.92
N ASP A 207 25.77 -4.22 2.17
CA ASP A 207 26.27 -4.18 0.80
C ASP A 207 25.31 -3.41 -0.12
N ILE A 208 23.99 -3.68 0.00
CA ILE A 208 22.96 -2.92 -0.71
C ILE A 208 23.02 -1.44 -0.31
N LEU A 209 23.09 -1.13 0.98
CA LEU A 209 23.15 0.25 1.47
C LEU A 209 24.39 0.99 0.96
N TYR A 210 25.53 0.31 0.85
CA TYR A 210 26.75 0.91 0.33
C TYR A 210 26.57 1.38 -1.11
N ASP A 211 25.96 0.56 -1.96
CA ASP A 211 25.70 0.93 -3.35
C ASP A 211 24.55 1.93 -3.48
N PHE A 212 23.50 1.77 -2.70
CA PHE A 212 22.35 2.67 -2.70
C PHE A 212 22.71 4.10 -2.27
N LYS A 213 23.63 4.26 -1.30
CA LYS A 213 24.11 5.58 -0.89
C LYS A 213 24.74 6.40 -2.03
N LYS A 214 25.26 5.74 -3.06
CA LYS A 214 25.83 6.42 -4.23
C LYS A 214 24.77 7.02 -5.15
N THR A 215 23.56 6.48 -5.11
CA THR A 215 22.41 6.96 -5.91
C THR A 215 21.61 8.04 -5.20
N LEU A 216 21.81 8.21 -3.88
CA LEU A 216 21.07 9.17 -3.09
C LEU A 216 21.47 10.62 -3.42
N PRO A 217 20.51 11.54 -3.54
CA PRO A 217 20.80 12.97 -3.60
C PRO A 217 21.54 13.46 -2.35
N SER A 218 22.41 14.44 -2.52
CA SER A 218 23.25 14.97 -1.43
C SER A 218 22.49 15.59 -0.25
N ASN A 219 21.22 15.93 -0.44
CA ASN A 219 20.33 16.48 0.59
C ASN A 219 19.62 15.40 1.43
N LEU A 220 19.74 14.14 1.07
CA LEU A 220 19.23 13.00 1.83
C LEU A 220 20.37 12.25 2.53
N ASN A 221 20.06 11.67 3.69
CA ASN A 221 20.99 10.83 4.41
C ASN A 221 20.29 9.57 4.94
N ILE A 222 21.10 8.52 5.16
CA ILE A 222 20.64 7.25 5.73
C ILE A 222 21.25 7.07 7.11
N VAL A 223 20.38 6.83 8.09
CA VAL A 223 20.75 6.48 9.46
C VAL A 223 20.30 5.03 9.72
N VAL A 224 21.21 4.20 10.19
CA VAL A 224 20.94 2.80 10.53
C VAL A 224 20.99 2.65 12.05
N SER A 225 19.99 1.99 12.62
CA SER A 225 19.95 1.60 14.04
C SER A 225 19.48 0.15 14.17
N ASN A 226 20.01 -0.51 15.17
CA ASN A 226 19.64 -1.90 15.53
C ASN A 226 18.84 -1.87 16.83
#